data_cf13c76300a2eea9b6c6074801fb823c
#
_entry.id   cf13c76300a2eea9b6c6074801fb823c
#
_cell.length_a   1.000
_cell.length_b   1.000
_cell.length_c   1.000
_cell.angle_alpha   90.00
_cell.angle_beta   90.00
_cell.angle_gamma   90.00
#
_symmetry.space_group_name_H-M   'P 1'
#
loop_
_entity.id
_entity.type
_entity.pdbx_description
1 polymer ?
#
loop_
_entity_poly.entity_id
_entity_poly.type
_entity_poly.pdbx_seq_one_letter_code
_entity_poly.pdbx_strand_id
1 'polypeptide(L)'
;HPYFFDKKGVTLVFDNTKEIKSWQQVQDSLFRIYGVSVEPFVYKQGKVTTEMANSNEKLSQYVGYEFVQFVKCALEARPDRVKRLGSFLPDTMCNSKRRELRGAILAHAFIGNWDTREQNTLLTNVHEGSYVYHTSAVFSDLGSSFGVKLNVYPIDFKVGLVNHFDWEAVVRKRNRICLKNKVNAIPDAYRLASYSDLEWMAIKIVALDSTSLRKLIVKAGWPKPIEELYFHKLASRRASIVKAFELNDPHPILFNKKLTIRENGITIIKKGKLNHDYDRKLHPESFLSSKGRK
;
A
#
# COMPACT_ATOMS: atom_id res chain seq x y z
N HIS A 1 -6.13 -2.35 -22.89
CA HIS A 1 -6.17 -0.89 -22.96
C HIS A 1 -5.01 -0.31 -22.15
N PRO A 2 -4.16 0.55 -22.72
CA PRO A 2 -3.08 1.22 -22.00
C PRO A 2 -3.65 2.23 -21.00
N TYR A 3 -2.94 2.38 -19.88
CA TYR A 3 -3.28 3.35 -18.86
C TYR A 3 -2.03 4.12 -18.38
N PHE A 4 -2.23 5.35 -18.00
CA PHE A 4 -1.17 6.27 -17.61
C PHE A 4 -1.53 6.98 -16.32
N PHE A 5 -0.57 7.04 -15.41
CA PHE A 5 -0.70 7.79 -14.17
C PHE A 5 -0.10 9.17 -14.33
N ASP A 6 -0.82 10.17 -13.87
CA ASP A 6 -0.33 11.53 -13.71
C ASP A 6 -0.77 12.12 -12.36
N LYS A 7 -0.45 13.38 -12.11
CA LYS A 7 -0.83 14.08 -10.86
C LYS A 7 -2.35 14.26 -10.69
N LYS A 8 -3.12 14.10 -11.74
CA LYS A 8 -4.58 14.28 -11.74
C LYS A 8 -5.33 12.97 -11.54
N GLY A 9 -4.69 11.84 -11.81
CA GLY A 9 -5.31 10.54 -11.67
C GLY A 9 -4.80 9.51 -12.67
N VAL A 10 -5.70 8.67 -13.16
CA VAL A 10 -5.42 7.63 -14.14
C VAL A 10 -6.12 7.95 -15.44
N THR A 11 -5.36 8.03 -16.50
CA THR A 11 -5.88 8.14 -17.87
C THR A 11 -5.87 6.76 -18.52
N LEU A 12 -7.04 6.24 -18.87
CA LEU A 12 -7.25 5.02 -19.65
C LEU A 12 -7.51 5.41 -21.09
N VAL A 13 -6.74 4.86 -22.02
CA VAL A 13 -6.94 5.08 -23.46
C VAL A 13 -7.58 3.84 -24.08
N PHE A 14 -8.63 4.03 -24.89
CA PHE A 14 -9.31 2.93 -25.57
C PHE A 14 -8.57 2.56 -26.84
N ASP A 15 -7.96 1.38 -26.82
CA ASP A 15 -7.27 0.82 -27.96
C ASP A 15 -8.30 0.28 -28.98
N ASN A 16 -8.34 0.89 -30.16
CA ASN A 16 -9.28 0.58 -31.22
C ASN A 16 -9.14 -0.85 -31.80
N THR A 17 -8.06 -1.55 -31.45
CA THR A 17 -7.87 -2.96 -31.83
C THR A 17 -8.59 -3.93 -30.88
N LYS A 18 -9.12 -3.47 -29.76
CA LYS A 18 -9.83 -4.27 -28.77
C LYS A 18 -11.34 -4.28 -29.04
N GLU A 19 -12.03 -5.28 -28.47
CA GLU A 19 -13.48 -5.42 -28.57
C GLU A 19 -14.22 -4.21 -27.98
N ILE A 20 -13.83 -3.79 -26.77
CA ILE A 20 -14.37 -2.60 -26.12
C ILE A 20 -13.57 -1.39 -26.59
N LYS A 21 -14.20 -0.47 -27.32
CA LYS A 21 -13.55 0.67 -27.99
C LYS A 21 -13.87 2.02 -27.38
N SER A 22 -14.83 2.08 -26.44
CA SER A 22 -15.28 3.33 -25.85
C SER A 22 -15.66 3.19 -24.39
N TRP A 23 -15.67 4.33 -23.69
CA TRP A 23 -16.16 4.41 -22.33
C TRP A 23 -17.64 4.03 -22.22
N GLN A 24 -18.45 4.42 -23.20
CA GLN A 24 -19.87 4.07 -23.23
C GLN A 24 -20.09 2.55 -23.22
N GLN A 25 -19.33 1.81 -24.01
CA GLN A 25 -19.42 0.34 -24.01
C GLN A 25 -19.06 -0.29 -22.66
N VAL A 26 -18.10 0.31 -21.93
CA VAL A 26 -17.78 -0.11 -20.55
C VAL A 26 -18.97 0.16 -19.62
N GLN A 27 -19.53 1.36 -19.67
CA GLN A 27 -20.67 1.75 -18.83
C GLN A 27 -21.88 0.83 -19.07
N ASP A 28 -22.23 0.58 -20.34
CA ASP A 28 -23.34 -0.30 -20.71
C ASP A 28 -23.12 -1.73 -20.20
N SER A 29 -21.88 -2.21 -20.27
CA SER A 29 -21.52 -3.53 -19.77
C SER A 29 -21.60 -3.61 -18.23
N LEU A 30 -21.10 -2.60 -17.53
CA LEU A 30 -21.16 -2.53 -16.07
C LEU A 30 -22.61 -2.39 -15.58
N PHE A 31 -23.40 -1.57 -16.23
CA PHE A 31 -24.81 -1.42 -15.91
C PHE A 31 -25.59 -2.73 -16.11
N ARG A 32 -25.34 -3.40 -17.23
CA ARG A 32 -26.00 -4.70 -17.53
C ARG A 32 -25.64 -5.80 -16.55
N ILE A 33 -24.37 -5.84 -16.08
CA ILE A 33 -23.88 -6.92 -15.22
C ILE A 33 -24.18 -6.63 -13.75
N TYR A 34 -24.02 -5.39 -13.33
CA TYR A 34 -23.99 -5.00 -11.91
C TYR A 34 -25.06 -4.00 -11.51
N GLY A 35 -25.81 -3.41 -12.46
CA GLY A 35 -26.79 -2.37 -12.18
C GLY A 35 -26.19 -1.05 -11.67
N VAL A 36 -24.89 -0.79 -11.92
CA VAL A 36 -24.17 0.39 -11.42
C VAL A 36 -23.77 1.33 -12.53
N SER A 37 -23.89 2.64 -12.25
CA SER A 37 -23.30 3.70 -13.06
C SER A 37 -22.00 4.18 -12.44
N VAL A 38 -20.96 4.36 -13.27
CA VAL A 38 -19.62 4.81 -12.81
C VAL A 38 -19.28 6.23 -13.25
N GLU A 39 -20.23 6.94 -13.84
CA GLU A 39 -20.05 8.34 -14.26
C GLU A 39 -19.51 9.29 -13.18
N PRO A 40 -19.95 9.20 -11.92
CA PRO A 40 -19.47 10.11 -10.88
C PRO A 40 -17.96 10.09 -10.65
N PHE A 41 -17.27 9.05 -11.11
CA PHE A 41 -15.82 8.89 -10.95
C PHE A 41 -15.01 9.39 -12.16
N VAL A 42 -15.67 9.71 -13.26
CA VAL A 42 -15.02 10.26 -14.47
C VAL A 42 -14.73 11.73 -14.25
N TYR A 43 -13.47 12.14 -14.40
CA TYR A 43 -13.05 13.52 -14.33
C TYR A 43 -13.08 14.21 -15.68
N LYS A 44 -12.62 13.51 -16.72
CA LYS A 44 -12.53 13.99 -18.08
C LYS A 44 -12.64 12.84 -19.06
N GLN A 45 -13.30 13.08 -20.18
CA GLN A 45 -13.33 12.15 -21.30
C GLN A 45 -13.19 12.91 -22.63
N GLY A 46 -12.79 12.23 -23.68
CA GLY A 46 -12.60 12.81 -25.01
C GLY A 46 -11.61 12.03 -25.82
N LYS A 47 -10.98 12.72 -26.79
CA LYS A 47 -9.89 12.14 -27.58
C LYS A 47 -8.54 12.67 -27.13
N VAL A 48 -7.52 11.83 -27.17
CA VAL A 48 -6.14 12.23 -26.91
C VAL A 48 -5.73 13.27 -27.93
N THR A 49 -5.35 14.44 -27.43
CA THR A 49 -4.90 15.57 -28.27
C THR A 49 -3.38 15.60 -28.39
N THR A 50 -2.91 16.34 -29.40
CA THR A 50 -1.46 16.60 -29.56
C THR A 50 -0.89 17.31 -28.35
N GLU A 51 -1.64 18.21 -27.69
CA GLU A 51 -1.18 18.88 -26.46
C GLU A 51 -0.98 17.88 -25.30
N MET A 52 -1.88 16.88 -25.19
CA MET A 52 -1.74 15.81 -24.21
C MET A 52 -0.50 14.97 -24.50
N ALA A 53 -0.26 14.65 -25.77
CA ALA A 53 0.92 13.92 -26.20
C ALA A 53 2.22 14.71 -25.94
N ASN A 54 2.23 16.01 -26.17
CA ASN A 54 3.37 16.88 -25.86
C ASN A 54 3.64 16.96 -24.35
N SER A 55 2.61 16.85 -23.53
CA SER A 55 2.72 16.85 -22.05
C SER A 55 3.14 15.49 -21.49
N ASN A 56 2.89 14.41 -22.23
CA ASN A 56 3.22 13.05 -21.87
C ASN A 56 3.52 12.23 -23.13
N GLU A 57 4.80 12.09 -23.45
CA GLU A 57 5.30 11.39 -24.64
C GLU A 57 4.69 9.99 -24.85
N LYS A 58 4.36 9.29 -23.75
CA LYS A 58 3.71 7.96 -23.81
C LYS A 58 2.33 7.98 -24.47
N LEU A 59 1.70 9.13 -24.58
CA LEU A 59 0.42 9.31 -25.25
C LEU A 59 0.55 9.58 -26.76
N SER A 60 1.75 9.81 -27.27
CA SER A 60 1.97 10.21 -28.67
C SER A 60 1.41 9.23 -29.69
N GLN A 61 1.54 7.95 -29.43
CA GLN A 61 0.99 6.89 -30.31
C GLN A 61 -0.53 6.74 -30.24
N TYR A 62 -1.20 7.44 -29.31
CA TYR A 62 -2.63 7.35 -29.06
C TYR A 62 -3.39 8.64 -29.45
N VAL A 63 -2.75 9.58 -30.15
CA VAL A 63 -3.43 10.80 -30.60
C VAL A 63 -4.65 10.43 -31.46
N GLY A 64 -5.80 11.02 -31.11
CA GLY A 64 -7.08 10.72 -31.74
C GLY A 64 -7.87 9.54 -31.15
N TYR A 65 -7.25 8.75 -30.28
CA TYR A 65 -7.95 7.65 -29.58
C TYR A 65 -8.80 8.21 -28.44
N GLU A 66 -9.91 7.54 -28.17
CA GLU A 66 -10.76 7.90 -27.04
C GLU A 66 -10.03 7.63 -25.70
N PHE A 67 -10.23 8.51 -24.73
CA PHE A 67 -9.73 8.31 -23.37
C PHE A 67 -10.78 8.67 -22.33
N VAL A 68 -10.61 8.12 -21.15
CA VAL A 68 -11.29 8.54 -19.93
C VAL A 68 -10.25 8.75 -18.82
N GLN A 69 -10.43 9.80 -18.04
CA GLN A 69 -9.59 10.08 -16.89
C GLN A 69 -10.39 9.95 -15.62
N PHE A 70 -9.85 9.18 -14.68
CA PHE A 70 -10.41 8.97 -13.35
C PHE A 70 -9.58 9.68 -12.30
N VAL A 71 -10.25 10.26 -11.30
CA VAL A 71 -9.63 10.80 -10.10
C VAL A 71 -10.04 9.95 -8.91
N LYS A 72 -9.16 9.86 -7.90
CA LYS A 72 -9.42 9.11 -6.66
C LYS A 72 -9.80 7.64 -6.92
N CYS A 73 -9.14 7.00 -7.87
CA CYS A 73 -9.36 5.61 -8.21
C CYS A 73 -8.15 4.75 -7.84
N ALA A 74 -8.39 3.46 -7.68
CA ALA A 74 -7.36 2.44 -7.58
C ALA A 74 -7.46 1.51 -8.79
N LEU A 75 -6.32 1.15 -9.37
CA LEU A 75 -6.26 0.11 -10.40
C LEU A 75 -5.94 -1.22 -9.74
N GLU A 76 -6.75 -2.20 -10.05
CA GLU A 76 -6.55 -3.57 -9.61
C GLU A 76 -6.23 -4.46 -10.81
N ALA A 77 -5.06 -5.12 -10.77
CA ALA A 77 -4.70 -6.10 -11.77
C ALA A 77 -5.61 -7.35 -11.65
N ARG A 78 -6.15 -7.79 -12.78
CA ARG A 78 -6.90 -9.05 -12.88
C ARG A 78 -6.31 -9.92 -13.99
N PRO A 79 -5.20 -10.62 -13.72
CA PRO A 79 -4.59 -11.50 -14.72
C PRO A 79 -5.54 -12.61 -15.15
N ASP A 80 -5.59 -12.93 -16.44
CA ASP A 80 -6.51 -13.93 -17.01
C ASP A 80 -6.33 -15.32 -16.39
N ARG A 81 -5.12 -15.61 -15.91
CA ARG A 81 -4.79 -16.91 -15.30
C ARG A 81 -5.10 -17.01 -13.79
N VAL A 82 -5.70 -15.96 -13.21
CA VAL A 82 -5.98 -15.91 -11.79
C VAL A 82 -7.48 -15.81 -11.56
N LYS A 83 -8.09 -16.91 -11.14
CA LYS A 83 -9.50 -16.94 -10.74
C LYS A 83 -9.63 -16.55 -9.27
N ARG A 84 -10.44 -15.56 -8.98
CA ARG A 84 -10.79 -15.18 -7.60
C ARG A 84 -11.88 -16.08 -7.07
N LEU A 85 -11.68 -16.60 -5.88
CA LEU A 85 -12.60 -17.52 -5.21
C LEU A 85 -13.41 -16.84 -4.08
N GLY A 86 -13.10 -15.58 -3.78
CA GLY A 86 -13.75 -14.81 -2.70
C GLY A 86 -12.77 -14.41 -1.61
N SER A 87 -13.31 -13.93 -0.49
CA SER A 87 -12.50 -13.59 0.67
C SER A 87 -11.88 -14.83 1.28
N PHE A 88 -10.64 -14.69 1.68
CA PHE A 88 -9.97 -15.70 2.47
C PHE A 88 -10.30 -15.45 3.95
N LEU A 89 -11.09 -16.35 4.52
CA LEU A 89 -11.47 -16.24 5.92
C LEU A 89 -10.40 -16.90 6.79
N PRO A 90 -9.63 -16.17 7.60
CA PRO A 90 -8.61 -16.73 8.47
C PRO A 90 -9.17 -17.78 9.43
N ASP A 91 -10.45 -17.68 9.78
CA ASP A 91 -11.10 -18.50 10.80
C ASP A 91 -11.81 -19.73 10.23
N THR A 92 -12.09 -19.75 8.92
CA THR A 92 -12.66 -20.91 8.25
C THR A 92 -11.57 -21.85 7.71
N MET A 93 -11.93 -23.12 7.46
CA MET A 93 -11.04 -24.12 6.84
C MET A 93 -9.77 -24.46 7.65
N CYS A 94 -9.83 -24.41 8.97
CA CYS A 94 -8.69 -24.68 9.87
C CYS A 94 -7.47 -23.73 9.67
N ASN A 95 -7.68 -22.58 9.07
CA ASN A 95 -6.61 -21.61 8.79
C ASN A 95 -6.00 -21.01 10.07
N SER A 96 -6.76 -20.93 11.16
CA SER A 96 -6.25 -20.49 12.48
C SER A 96 -5.10 -21.34 13.00
N LYS A 97 -4.93 -22.58 12.51
CA LYS A 97 -3.82 -23.47 12.88
C LYS A 97 -2.54 -23.20 12.07
N ARG A 98 -2.60 -22.39 11.02
CA ARG A 98 -1.43 -22.12 10.17
C ARG A 98 -0.54 -21.06 10.79
N ARG A 99 0.76 -21.39 10.92
CA ARG A 99 1.79 -20.47 11.46
C ARG A 99 1.87 -19.17 10.66
N GLU A 100 1.78 -19.30 9.33
CA GLU A 100 1.86 -18.18 8.39
C GLU A 100 0.79 -17.13 8.70
N LEU A 101 -0.42 -17.55 9.00
CA LEU A 101 -1.51 -16.66 9.35
C LEU A 101 -1.36 -16.08 10.75
N ARG A 102 -1.03 -16.92 11.73
CA ARG A 102 -0.80 -16.42 13.08
C ARG A 102 0.35 -15.42 13.12
N GLY A 103 1.44 -15.68 12.39
CA GLY A 103 2.56 -14.75 12.28
C GLY A 103 2.25 -13.48 11.48
N ALA A 104 1.26 -13.49 10.58
CA ALA A 104 0.94 -12.36 9.71
C ALA A 104 0.58 -11.08 10.49
N ILE A 105 0.05 -11.20 11.73
CA ILE A 105 -0.21 -10.03 12.58
C ILE A 105 1.05 -9.19 12.82
N LEU A 106 2.23 -9.81 12.88
CA LEU A 106 3.48 -9.08 13.01
C LEU A 106 3.85 -8.37 11.69
N ALA A 107 3.57 -8.97 10.54
CA ALA A 107 3.76 -8.31 9.26
C ALA A 107 2.83 -7.10 9.11
N HIS A 108 1.55 -7.23 9.50
CA HIS A 108 0.63 -6.09 9.57
C HIS A 108 1.14 -5.01 10.54
N ALA A 109 1.63 -5.40 11.71
CA ALA A 109 2.25 -4.46 12.63
C ALA A 109 3.48 -3.79 12.00
N PHE A 110 4.32 -4.51 11.26
CA PHE A 110 5.52 -3.96 10.62
C PHE A 110 5.20 -2.86 9.60
N ILE A 111 4.21 -3.06 8.74
CA ILE A 111 3.79 -2.05 7.75
C ILE A 111 2.76 -1.06 8.29
N GLY A 112 2.30 -1.22 9.53
CA GLY A 112 1.27 -0.38 10.15
C GLY A 112 -0.10 -0.52 9.49
N ASN A 113 -0.43 -1.72 8.97
CA ASN A 113 -1.75 -1.96 8.41
C ASN A 113 -2.80 -1.97 9.53
N TRP A 114 -3.77 -1.08 9.43
CA TRP A 114 -4.86 -0.97 10.38
C TRP A 114 -6.03 -1.89 10.03
N ASP A 115 -6.31 -2.09 8.73
CA ASP A 115 -7.49 -2.82 8.27
C ASP A 115 -7.20 -4.29 8.00
N THR A 116 -7.32 -5.09 9.06
CA THR A 116 -7.04 -6.53 9.06
C THR A 116 -8.29 -7.39 8.96
N ARG A 117 -9.39 -6.82 8.44
CA ARG A 117 -10.66 -7.54 8.25
C ARG A 117 -10.55 -8.61 7.18
N GLU A 118 -11.41 -9.63 7.29
CA GLU A 118 -11.49 -10.73 6.33
C GLU A 118 -11.78 -10.26 4.90
N GLN A 119 -12.56 -9.19 4.72
CA GLN A 119 -12.89 -8.64 3.40
C GLN A 119 -11.66 -8.13 2.64
N ASN A 120 -10.57 -7.84 3.36
CA ASN A 120 -9.28 -7.43 2.79
C ASN A 120 -8.37 -8.63 2.52
N THR A 121 -8.96 -9.79 2.37
CA THR A 121 -8.28 -11.03 2.01
C THR A 121 -8.87 -11.62 0.74
N LEU A 122 -8.08 -12.33 -0.02
CA LEU A 122 -8.49 -12.92 -1.27
C LEU A 122 -7.90 -14.32 -1.44
N LEU A 123 -8.77 -15.28 -1.67
CA LEU A 123 -8.40 -16.60 -2.12
C LEU A 123 -8.42 -16.63 -3.64
N THR A 124 -7.31 -17.04 -4.23
CA THR A 124 -7.18 -17.12 -5.70
C THR A 124 -6.78 -18.53 -6.10
N ASN A 125 -7.27 -18.95 -7.25
CA ASN A 125 -6.78 -20.14 -7.92
C ASN A 125 -5.94 -19.67 -9.12
N VAL A 126 -4.66 -20.01 -9.12
CA VAL A 126 -3.70 -19.61 -10.14
C VAL A 126 -3.48 -20.78 -11.09
N HIS A 127 -3.61 -20.51 -12.38
CA HIS A 127 -3.48 -21.47 -13.46
C HIS A 127 -2.07 -21.40 -14.02
N GLU A 128 -1.26 -22.40 -13.76
CA GLU A 128 0.08 -22.51 -14.31
C GLU A 128 0.14 -23.62 -15.37
N GLY A 129 0.03 -23.22 -16.65
CA GLY A 129 -0.01 -24.18 -17.76
C GLY A 129 -1.35 -24.92 -17.88
N SER A 130 -1.37 -26.03 -18.63
CA SER A 130 -2.62 -26.72 -18.98
C SER A 130 -3.25 -27.54 -17.86
N TYR A 131 -2.48 -27.93 -16.84
CA TYR A 131 -2.93 -28.89 -15.84
C TYR A 131 -2.54 -28.57 -14.39
N VAL A 132 -1.83 -27.48 -14.14
CA VAL A 132 -1.38 -27.12 -12.79
C VAL A 132 -2.18 -25.98 -12.24
N TYR A 133 -2.86 -26.23 -11.14
CA TYR A 133 -3.59 -25.20 -10.37
C TYR A 133 -3.00 -25.14 -8.97
N HIS A 134 -2.73 -23.95 -8.48
CA HIS A 134 -2.48 -23.79 -7.07
C HIS A 134 -3.37 -22.70 -6.47
N THR A 135 -3.77 -22.91 -5.24
CA THR A 135 -4.58 -21.95 -4.51
C THR A 135 -3.67 -21.07 -3.66
N SER A 136 -3.77 -19.77 -3.85
CA SER A 136 -3.05 -18.78 -3.07
C SER A 136 -3.99 -17.95 -2.21
N ALA A 137 -3.63 -17.78 -0.95
CA ALA A 137 -4.29 -16.86 -0.03
C ALA A 137 -3.44 -15.59 0.09
N VAL A 138 -4.03 -14.44 -0.21
CA VAL A 138 -3.33 -13.16 -0.24
C VAL A 138 -4.09 -12.09 0.53
N PHE A 139 -3.38 -11.16 1.15
CA PHE A 139 -3.97 -9.92 1.65
C PHE A 139 -4.15 -8.97 0.46
N SER A 140 -5.39 -8.70 0.10
CA SER A 140 -5.74 -7.99 -1.14
C SER A 140 -5.77 -6.48 -1.00
N ASP A 141 -6.03 -5.96 0.20
CA ASP A 141 -6.07 -4.53 0.47
C ASP A 141 -5.15 -4.17 1.63
N LEU A 142 -4.01 -3.58 1.29
CA LEU A 142 -3.06 -3.01 2.23
C LEU A 142 -3.08 -1.47 2.21
N GLY A 143 -4.10 -0.86 1.61
CA GLY A 143 -4.23 0.59 1.47
C GLY A 143 -4.28 1.35 2.79
N SER A 144 -4.66 0.70 3.88
CA SER A 144 -4.64 1.25 5.23
C SER A 144 -3.30 1.08 5.96
N SER A 145 -2.19 0.88 5.23
CA SER A 145 -0.83 0.79 5.76
C SER A 145 -0.12 2.14 5.77
N PHE A 146 1.07 2.18 6.37
CA PHE A 146 1.99 3.32 6.36
C PHE A 146 1.43 4.60 7.02
N GLY A 147 0.62 4.43 8.04
CA GLY A 147 0.05 5.52 8.82
C GLY A 147 -1.40 5.83 8.43
N VAL A 148 -2.25 5.73 9.43
CA VAL A 148 -3.70 5.92 9.31
C VAL A 148 -4.18 6.92 10.34
N LYS A 149 -5.04 7.83 9.92
CA LYS A 149 -5.79 8.71 10.79
C LYS A 149 -7.28 8.49 10.55
N LEU A 150 -7.99 8.16 11.61
CA LEU A 150 -9.45 8.12 11.63
C LEU A 150 -9.93 9.31 12.44
N ASN A 151 -10.67 10.21 11.80
CA ASN A 151 -11.45 11.23 12.48
C ASN A 151 -12.86 10.70 12.67
N VAL A 152 -13.37 10.80 13.88
CA VAL A 152 -14.70 10.25 14.22
C VAL A 152 -15.82 11.21 13.78
N TYR A 153 -15.51 12.52 13.68
CA TYR A 153 -16.49 13.53 13.30
C TYR A 153 -15.86 14.72 12.56
N PRO A 154 -16.22 15.02 11.30
CA PRO A 154 -16.91 14.08 10.41
C PRO A 154 -16.09 12.81 10.18
N ILE A 155 -16.72 11.71 9.83
CA ILE A 155 -15.98 10.46 9.54
C ILE A 155 -15.07 10.72 8.35
N ASP A 156 -13.78 10.78 8.61
CA ASP A 156 -12.73 11.02 7.62
C ASP A 156 -11.59 10.02 7.86
N PHE A 157 -11.34 9.21 6.85
CA PHE A 157 -10.33 8.18 6.89
C PHE A 157 -9.19 8.54 5.94
N LYS A 158 -8.03 8.84 6.52
CA LYS A 158 -6.82 9.20 5.77
C LYS A 158 -5.76 8.13 5.94
N VAL A 159 -5.15 7.74 4.83
CA VAL A 159 -4.12 6.71 4.76
C VAL A 159 -2.82 7.25 4.19
N GLY A 160 -1.73 6.52 4.39
CA GLY A 160 -0.42 6.91 3.89
C GLY A 160 0.13 8.16 4.58
N LEU A 161 -0.22 8.36 5.85
CA LEU A 161 0.18 9.52 6.62
C LEU A 161 1.46 9.22 7.40
N VAL A 162 2.57 9.69 6.91
CA VAL A 162 3.89 9.40 7.50
C VAL A 162 3.99 9.80 8.98
N ASN A 163 3.32 10.87 9.41
CA ASN A 163 3.29 11.31 10.81
C ASN A 163 2.46 10.40 11.74
N HIS A 164 1.57 9.57 11.18
CA HIS A 164 0.81 8.55 11.88
C HIS A 164 1.41 7.13 11.75
N PHE A 165 2.56 7.02 11.12
CA PHE A 165 3.33 5.79 11.02
C PHE A 165 4.41 5.78 12.10
N ASP A 166 4.18 5.02 13.17
CA ASP A 166 5.08 4.98 14.33
C ASP A 166 6.48 4.45 13.98
N TRP A 167 7.47 4.85 14.76
CA TRP A 167 8.86 4.39 14.64
C TRP A 167 9.09 2.96 15.09
N GLU A 168 8.24 2.43 15.94
CA GLU A 168 8.34 1.07 16.45
C GLU A 168 7.16 0.23 15.98
N ALA A 169 7.42 -0.98 15.52
CA ALA A 169 6.39 -1.96 15.21
C ALA A 169 5.95 -2.70 16.48
N VAL A 170 6.91 -2.97 17.34
CA VAL A 170 6.73 -3.76 18.57
C VAL A 170 7.58 -3.21 19.71
N VAL A 171 7.18 -3.53 20.94
CA VAL A 171 7.99 -3.37 22.13
C VAL A 171 7.90 -4.63 22.99
N ARG A 172 9.00 -5.02 23.62
CA ARG A 172 8.99 -6.05 24.65
C ARG A 172 8.73 -5.43 26.01
N LYS A 173 7.71 -5.91 26.69
CA LYS A 173 7.39 -5.54 28.08
C LYS A 173 7.45 -6.80 28.93
N ARG A 174 8.48 -6.90 29.77
CA ARG A 174 8.75 -8.12 30.54
C ARG A 174 8.81 -9.33 29.57
N ASN A 175 7.96 -10.33 29.76
CA ASN A 175 7.89 -11.55 28.95
C ASN A 175 6.86 -11.49 27.81
N ARG A 176 6.38 -10.29 27.41
CA ARG A 176 5.36 -10.15 26.39
C ARG A 176 5.83 -9.27 25.24
N ILE A 177 5.50 -9.68 24.02
CA ILE A 177 5.62 -8.85 22.84
C ILE A 177 4.33 -8.03 22.68
N CYS A 178 4.46 -6.71 22.67
CA CYS A 178 3.35 -5.80 22.50
C CYS A 178 3.44 -5.15 21.10
N LEU A 179 2.49 -5.43 20.23
CA LEU A 179 2.38 -4.77 18.94
C LEU A 179 1.95 -3.31 19.15
N LYS A 180 2.61 -2.38 18.49
CA LYS A 180 2.27 -0.94 18.54
C LYS A 180 1.12 -0.57 17.61
N ASN A 181 0.85 -1.43 16.64
CA ASN A 181 -0.21 -1.19 15.68
C ASN A 181 -1.59 -1.44 16.31
N LYS A 182 -2.50 -0.48 16.11
CA LYS A 182 -3.92 -0.69 16.39
C LYS A 182 -4.55 -1.27 15.13
N VAL A 183 -5.34 -2.32 15.26
CA VAL A 183 -6.07 -2.96 14.17
C VAL A 183 -7.57 -2.86 14.41
N ASN A 184 -8.36 -2.76 13.33
CA ASN A 184 -9.82 -2.65 13.42
C ASN A 184 -10.52 -3.98 13.66
N ALA A 185 -9.86 -5.08 13.34
CA ALA A 185 -10.35 -6.43 13.59
C ALA A 185 -9.19 -7.34 14.01
N ILE A 186 -9.48 -8.32 14.84
CA ILE A 186 -8.52 -9.33 15.28
C ILE A 186 -9.13 -10.70 14.99
N PRO A 187 -8.92 -11.24 13.76
CA PRO A 187 -9.29 -12.62 13.43
C PRO A 187 -8.74 -13.63 14.43
N ASP A 188 -9.40 -14.76 14.60
CA ASP A 188 -8.99 -15.75 15.59
C ASP A 188 -7.58 -16.28 15.38
N ALA A 189 -7.13 -16.41 14.14
CA ALA A 189 -5.75 -16.76 13.83
C ALA A 189 -4.75 -15.81 14.53
N TYR A 190 -5.03 -14.51 14.58
CA TYR A 190 -4.15 -13.53 15.23
C TYR A 190 -4.20 -13.59 16.74
N ARG A 191 -5.37 -13.93 17.32
CA ARG A 191 -5.51 -14.13 18.77
C ARG A 191 -4.75 -15.36 19.26
N LEU A 192 -4.63 -16.37 18.40
CA LEU A 192 -3.94 -17.62 18.70
C LEU A 192 -2.43 -17.55 18.39
N ALA A 193 -1.91 -16.39 17.94
CA ALA A 193 -0.49 -16.23 17.65
C ALA A 193 0.37 -16.45 18.89
N SER A 194 1.21 -17.46 18.85
CA SER A 194 2.20 -17.74 19.87
C SER A 194 3.47 -16.91 19.65
N TYR A 195 4.36 -16.87 20.67
CA TYR A 195 5.67 -16.26 20.52
C TYR A 195 6.44 -16.84 19.33
N SER A 196 6.44 -18.17 19.16
CA SER A 196 7.14 -18.83 18.08
C SER A 196 6.59 -18.52 16.69
N ASP A 197 5.29 -18.22 16.56
CA ASP A 197 4.69 -17.78 15.30
C ASP A 197 5.15 -16.36 14.94
N LEU A 198 5.18 -15.48 15.93
CA LEU A 198 5.67 -14.11 15.77
C LEU A 198 7.17 -14.08 15.49
N GLU A 199 7.97 -14.90 16.18
CA GLU A 199 9.40 -15.02 15.96
C GLU A 199 9.74 -15.52 14.56
N TRP A 200 9.00 -16.52 14.07
CA TRP A 200 9.12 -17.00 12.69
C TRP A 200 8.90 -15.88 11.67
N MET A 201 7.90 -15.03 11.87
CA MET A 201 7.65 -13.89 11.02
C MET A 201 8.71 -12.79 11.22
N ALA A 202 9.17 -12.59 12.46
CA ALA A 202 10.23 -11.65 12.80
C ALA A 202 11.52 -11.96 12.01
N ILE A 203 11.93 -13.23 11.96
CA ILE A 203 13.09 -13.68 11.17
C ILE A 203 12.94 -13.30 9.70
N LYS A 204 11.75 -13.48 9.11
CA LYS A 204 11.48 -13.09 7.70
C LYS A 204 11.56 -11.58 7.48
N ILE A 205 11.04 -10.78 8.42
CA ILE A 205 11.12 -9.32 8.33
C ILE A 205 12.57 -8.85 8.50
N VAL A 206 13.32 -9.45 9.41
CA VAL A 206 14.72 -9.09 9.68
C VAL A 206 15.65 -9.50 8.54
N ALA A 207 15.27 -10.47 7.70
CA ALA A 207 15.99 -10.80 6.48
C ALA A 207 15.92 -9.71 5.39
N LEU A 208 15.00 -8.74 5.50
CA LEU A 208 14.92 -7.61 4.57
C LEU A 208 16.09 -6.65 4.82
N ASP A 209 16.99 -6.55 3.86
CA ASP A 209 18.10 -5.60 3.90
C ASP A 209 17.69 -4.17 3.53
N SER A 210 18.62 -3.23 3.69
CA SER A 210 18.43 -1.82 3.36
C SER A 210 18.00 -1.60 1.90
N THR A 211 18.59 -2.36 0.98
CA THR A 211 18.34 -2.27 -0.47
C THR A 211 16.91 -2.71 -0.79
N SER A 212 16.48 -3.81 -0.22
CA SER A 212 15.12 -4.35 -0.39
C SER A 212 14.07 -3.37 0.13
N LEU A 213 14.26 -2.81 1.33
CA LEU A 213 13.35 -1.83 1.89
C LEU A 213 13.29 -0.55 1.02
N ARG A 214 14.44 -0.06 0.53
CA ARG A 214 14.45 1.10 -0.37
C ARG A 214 13.72 0.83 -1.68
N LYS A 215 13.97 -0.30 -2.31
CA LYS A 215 13.28 -0.67 -3.57
C LYS A 215 11.75 -0.65 -3.42
N LEU A 216 11.23 -1.14 -2.30
CA LEU A 216 9.79 -1.13 -2.03
C LEU A 216 9.23 0.30 -1.95
N ILE A 217 9.93 1.20 -1.24
CA ILE A 217 9.48 2.57 -1.01
C ILE A 217 9.59 3.40 -2.29
N VAL A 218 10.71 3.29 -3.03
CA VAL A 218 10.90 4.02 -4.29
C VAL A 218 9.82 3.69 -5.31
N LYS A 219 9.39 2.43 -5.37
CA LYS A 219 8.31 2.01 -6.28
C LYS A 219 6.96 2.65 -5.95
N ALA A 220 6.74 3.10 -4.72
CA ALA A 220 5.49 3.77 -4.32
C ALA A 220 5.38 5.20 -4.88
N GLY A 221 6.47 5.79 -5.41
CA GLY A 221 6.44 7.09 -6.08
C GLY A 221 6.22 8.28 -5.15
N TRP A 222 6.55 8.17 -3.86
CA TRP A 222 6.47 9.28 -2.92
C TRP A 222 7.45 10.40 -3.27
N PRO A 223 7.17 11.66 -2.90
CA PRO A 223 8.17 12.72 -2.94
C PRO A 223 9.42 12.32 -2.14
N LYS A 224 10.61 12.69 -2.62
CA LYS A 224 11.89 12.26 -2.02
C LYS A 224 11.98 12.43 -0.49
N PRO A 225 11.58 13.56 0.11
CA PRO A 225 11.63 13.70 1.58
C PRO A 225 10.74 12.70 2.31
N ILE A 226 9.55 12.41 1.75
CA ILE A 226 8.61 11.42 2.33
C ILE A 226 9.14 9.99 2.14
N GLU A 227 9.71 9.70 0.98
CA GLU A 227 10.37 8.43 0.68
C GLU A 227 11.48 8.12 1.72
N GLU A 228 12.36 9.09 1.98
CA GLU A 228 13.43 8.94 2.97
C GLU A 228 12.87 8.75 4.38
N LEU A 229 11.82 9.47 4.74
CA LEU A 229 11.20 9.35 6.05
C LEU A 229 10.55 7.97 6.26
N TYR A 230 9.84 7.44 5.25
CA TYR A 230 9.30 6.08 5.31
C TYR A 230 10.40 5.03 5.40
N PHE A 231 11.47 5.18 4.64
CA PHE A 231 12.61 4.27 4.73
C PHE A 231 13.17 4.21 6.15
N HIS A 232 13.41 5.37 6.76
CA HIS A 232 13.93 5.43 8.13
C HIS A 232 12.96 4.84 9.15
N LYS A 233 11.66 5.12 9.01
CA LYS A 233 10.64 4.53 9.90
C LYS A 233 10.57 3.01 9.74
N LEU A 234 10.57 2.47 8.52
CA LEU A 234 10.61 1.01 8.31
C LEU A 234 11.86 0.37 8.88
N ALA A 235 13.03 0.97 8.67
CA ALA A 235 14.26 0.46 9.22
C ALA A 235 14.26 0.51 10.77
N SER A 236 13.70 1.56 11.37
CA SER A 236 13.50 1.65 12.82
C SER A 236 12.52 0.59 13.35
N ARG A 237 11.44 0.35 12.62
CA ARG A 237 10.45 -0.70 12.96
C ARG A 237 11.08 -2.08 12.88
N ARG A 238 11.91 -2.35 11.86
CA ARG A 238 12.71 -3.57 11.75
C ARG A 238 13.65 -3.72 12.94
N ALA A 239 14.37 -2.66 13.32
CA ALA A 239 15.25 -2.66 14.49
C ALA A 239 14.48 -2.90 15.79
N SER A 240 13.25 -2.39 15.94
CA SER A 240 12.39 -2.68 17.10
C SER A 240 12.02 -4.17 17.19
N ILE A 241 11.83 -4.83 16.03
CA ILE A 241 11.59 -6.29 15.97
C ILE A 241 12.85 -7.06 16.39
N VAL A 242 14.02 -6.72 15.83
CA VAL A 242 15.30 -7.32 16.23
C VAL A 242 15.47 -7.26 17.75
N LYS A 243 15.29 -6.08 18.32
CA LYS A 243 15.42 -5.86 19.75
C LYS A 243 14.39 -6.63 20.58
N ALA A 244 13.13 -6.64 20.16
CA ALA A 244 12.04 -7.26 20.93
C ALA A 244 12.14 -8.79 20.97
N PHE A 245 12.62 -9.40 19.89
CA PHE A 245 12.80 -10.85 19.77
C PHE A 245 14.23 -11.32 20.05
N GLU A 246 15.15 -10.39 20.37
CA GLU A 246 16.57 -10.69 20.66
C GLU A 246 17.25 -11.46 19.51
N LEU A 247 16.91 -11.10 18.27
CA LEU A 247 17.42 -11.78 17.08
C LEU A 247 18.83 -11.29 16.72
N ASN A 248 19.62 -12.19 16.17
CA ASN A 248 20.82 -11.78 15.46
C ASN A 248 20.40 -11.07 14.15
N ASP A 249 20.91 -9.86 13.91
CA ASP A 249 20.61 -9.08 12.72
C ASP A 249 21.64 -9.38 11.62
N PRO A 250 21.28 -10.13 10.56
CA PRO A 250 22.23 -10.45 9.48
C PRO A 250 22.56 -9.23 8.60
N HIS A 251 21.72 -8.20 8.63
CA HIS A 251 21.84 -7.00 7.79
C HIS A 251 21.57 -5.72 8.60
N PRO A 252 22.45 -5.36 9.56
CA PRO A 252 22.24 -4.19 10.40
C PRO A 252 22.08 -2.93 9.53
N ILE A 253 20.96 -2.25 9.66
CA ILE A 253 20.74 -0.98 8.97
C ILE A 253 21.28 0.13 9.87
N LEU A 254 22.51 0.53 9.57
CA LEU A 254 23.16 1.61 10.30
C LEU A 254 22.63 2.95 9.77
N PHE A 255 21.99 3.70 10.64
CA PHE A 255 21.63 5.07 10.35
C PHE A 255 22.90 5.93 10.50
N ASN A 256 23.37 6.50 9.40
CA ASN A 256 24.37 7.56 9.48
C ASN A 256 23.86 8.68 10.40
N LYS A 257 24.72 9.20 11.25
CA LYS A 257 24.42 10.04 12.42
C LYS A 257 23.56 11.29 12.19
N LYS A 258 23.27 11.64 10.94
CA LYS A 258 22.37 12.76 10.56
C LYS A 258 21.65 12.43 9.26
N LEU A 259 20.37 12.17 9.31
CA LEU A 259 19.52 12.38 8.15
C LEU A 259 19.15 13.86 8.12
N THR A 260 19.64 14.57 7.13
CA THR A 260 19.22 15.95 6.86
C THR A 260 18.35 15.87 5.61
N ILE A 261 17.03 15.91 5.78
CA ILE A 261 16.12 16.13 4.67
C ILE A 261 15.97 17.64 4.59
N ARG A 262 16.50 18.24 3.53
CA ARG A 262 16.36 19.66 3.27
C ARG A 262 15.28 19.85 2.22
N GLU A 263 14.15 20.34 2.62
CA GLU A 263 13.19 20.94 1.72
C GLU A 263 12.71 22.24 2.36
N ASN A 264 12.76 23.33 1.64
CA ASN A 264 12.37 24.66 2.10
C ASN A 264 13.04 25.11 3.41
N GLY A 265 14.33 24.78 3.60
CA GLY A 265 15.11 25.20 4.77
C GLY A 265 14.87 24.41 6.06
N ILE A 266 14.09 23.32 6.01
CA ILE A 266 13.76 22.52 7.20
C ILE A 266 14.77 21.36 7.36
N THR A 267 15.45 21.30 8.51
CA THR A 267 16.28 20.16 8.92
C THR A 267 15.46 19.19 9.78
N ILE A 268 15.32 17.92 9.35
CA ILE A 268 14.34 17.00 9.91
C ILE A 268 14.88 16.11 11.02
N ILE A 269 16.18 15.91 11.14
CA ILE A 269 16.70 14.98 12.17
C ILE A 269 17.83 15.59 12.98
N LYS A 270 17.69 15.54 14.29
CA LYS A 270 18.78 15.64 15.27
C LYS A 270 18.99 14.28 15.93
N LYS A 271 20.20 13.68 15.76
CA LYS A 271 20.70 12.51 16.54
C LYS A 271 19.72 11.31 16.61
N GLY A 272 19.21 10.85 15.49
CA GLY A 272 18.41 9.60 15.43
C GLY A 272 17.02 9.65 16.08
N LYS A 273 16.55 10.83 16.51
CA LYS A 273 15.16 11.06 16.93
C LYS A 273 14.56 12.14 16.06
N LEU A 274 13.44 11.84 15.41
CA LEU A 274 12.63 12.85 14.76
C LEU A 274 11.92 13.71 15.78
N ASN A 275 11.89 15.01 15.51
CA ASN A 275 11.02 15.90 16.23
C ASN A 275 9.60 15.75 15.67
N HIS A 276 8.62 15.44 16.52
CA HIS A 276 7.23 15.26 16.14
C HIS A 276 6.62 16.46 15.37
N ASP A 277 7.15 17.65 15.56
CA ASP A 277 6.68 18.85 14.84
C ASP A 277 7.03 18.82 13.34
N TYR A 278 8.13 18.15 12.96
CA TYR A 278 8.52 17.98 11.57
C TYR A 278 7.68 16.94 10.85
N ASP A 279 7.27 15.88 11.56
CA ASP A 279 6.40 14.85 11.02
C ASP A 279 5.07 15.45 10.52
N ARG A 280 4.55 16.47 11.22
CA ARG A 280 3.34 17.20 10.81
C ARG A 280 3.57 18.07 9.57
N LYS A 281 4.73 18.70 9.44
CA LYS A 281 5.05 19.59 8.31
C LYS A 281 5.31 18.83 7.01
N LEU A 282 5.77 17.58 7.11
CA LEU A 282 6.05 16.70 5.97
C LEU A 282 4.87 15.79 5.60
N HIS A 283 3.69 16.12 6.04
CA HIS A 283 2.50 15.39 5.67
C HIS A 283 2.29 15.39 4.14
N PRO A 284 2.01 14.24 3.49
CA PRO A 284 1.79 14.19 2.05
C PRO A 284 0.79 15.22 1.52
N GLU A 285 -0.26 15.51 2.28
CA GLU A 285 -1.26 16.52 1.93
C GLU A 285 -0.70 17.93 1.91
N SER A 286 0.34 18.25 2.69
CA SER A 286 0.98 19.57 2.66
C SER A 286 1.72 19.83 1.35
N PHE A 287 2.19 18.77 0.69
CA PHE A 287 2.82 18.86 -0.63
C PHE A 287 1.79 19.00 -1.77
N LEU A 288 0.57 18.51 -1.57
CA LEU A 288 -0.51 18.59 -2.54
C LEU A 288 -1.27 19.92 -2.46
N SER A 289 -1.37 20.53 -1.27
CA SER A 289 -2.16 21.75 -1.04
C SER A 289 -1.40 23.05 -1.38
N SER A 290 -0.08 23.04 -1.44
CA SER A 290 0.72 24.24 -1.69
C SER A 290 0.68 24.76 -3.14
N LYS A 291 0.05 24.03 -4.08
CA LYS A 291 -0.11 24.45 -5.48
C LYS A 291 -1.54 24.85 -5.89
N GLY A 292 -2.45 24.90 -4.95
CA GLY A 292 -3.89 25.19 -5.21
C GLY A 292 -4.41 26.52 -4.66
N ARG A 293 -3.54 27.40 -4.14
CA ARG A 293 -3.95 28.76 -3.72
C ARG A 293 -3.11 29.79 -4.45
N LYS A 294 -3.56 30.13 -5.62
CA LYS A 294 -3.41 31.45 -6.23
C LYS A 294 -4.76 31.85 -6.79
#